data_e60037b4bc9ae3c55c58c42d67f0d96b
#
_entry.id   e60037b4bc9ae3c55c58c42d67f0d96b
#
_cell.length_a   1.000
_cell.length_b   1.000
_cell.length_c   1.000
_cell.angle_alpha   90.00
_cell.angle_beta   90.00
_cell.angle_gamma   90.00
#
_symmetry.space_group_name_H-M   'P 1'
#
loop_
_entity.id
_entity.type
_entity.pdbx_description
1 polymer ?
#
loop_
_entity_poly.entity_id
_entity_poly.type
_entity_poly.pdbx_seq_one_letter_code
_entity_poly.pdbx_strand_id
1 'polypeptide(L)'
;MTAFLLRLRRLLLYTGLTLPLMPVQALLLLVGSPLAERLPRAYHRLAGRLLGFDTTVIGTPSALRPTLFVANHTSYVDIEILGGVIDASFVAKSEVKRWPLFGWLARLQRTVFVDRRANTAHQQRDAIVERLREGGRLILFPEATSDDGTRVLPFKSALFAAVHGAHLEHPITVQPVSIAYVTLDGMPIGRFYRPFFAWYGDMDMASHLWAMVGLGRVGVTVEFHAPVSIAEFPTRKALAEYCWRVVSAGVASAISGRPQPIKATGAVLPPPILPEPAPAVAAEAAAGS
;
A
#
# COMPACT_ATOMS: atom_id res chain seq x y z
N MET A 1 -19.78 25.42 -7.76
CA MET A 1 -18.47 25.82 -7.19
C MET A 1 -17.45 25.71 -8.31
N THR A 2 -16.68 26.76 -8.60
CA THR A 2 -15.66 26.71 -9.66
C THR A 2 -14.56 25.71 -9.30
N ALA A 3 -13.93 25.09 -10.28
CA ALA A 3 -12.82 24.15 -10.05
C ALA A 3 -11.69 24.77 -9.20
N PHE A 4 -11.46 26.07 -9.35
CA PHE A 4 -10.47 26.81 -8.54
C PHE A 4 -10.84 26.80 -7.04
N LEU A 5 -12.09 27.12 -6.68
CA LEU A 5 -12.54 27.11 -5.29
C LEU A 5 -12.49 25.70 -4.67
N LEU A 6 -12.77 24.68 -5.47
CA LEU A 6 -12.66 23.28 -5.03
C LEU A 6 -11.19 22.92 -4.69
N ARG A 7 -10.25 23.27 -5.58
CA ARG A 7 -8.80 23.08 -5.35
C ARG A 7 -8.34 23.77 -4.07
N LEU A 8 -8.65 25.05 -3.95
CA LEU A 8 -8.25 25.85 -2.81
C LEU A 8 -8.81 25.25 -1.50
N ARG A 9 -10.10 24.93 -1.46
CA ARG A 9 -10.75 24.31 -0.29
C ARG A 9 -10.07 23.00 0.10
N ARG A 10 -9.84 22.09 -0.86
CA ARG A 10 -9.23 20.79 -0.60
C ARG A 10 -7.81 20.93 -0.07
N LEU A 11 -7.00 21.81 -0.67
CA LEU A 11 -5.63 22.04 -0.24
C LEU A 11 -5.57 22.70 1.14
N LEU A 12 -6.44 23.66 1.43
CA LEU A 12 -6.52 24.29 2.75
C LEU A 12 -6.92 23.27 3.83
N LEU A 13 -7.91 22.43 3.56
CA LEU A 13 -8.35 21.40 4.49
C LEU A 13 -7.26 20.32 4.69
N TYR A 14 -6.61 19.89 3.61
CA TYR A 14 -5.51 18.93 3.68
C TYR A 14 -4.31 19.49 4.48
N THR A 15 -3.92 20.72 4.21
CA THR A 15 -2.84 21.41 4.95
C THR A 15 -3.21 21.65 6.41
N GLY A 16 -4.44 22.11 6.66
CA GLY A 16 -4.97 22.34 8.02
C GLY A 16 -5.10 21.05 8.84
N LEU A 17 -5.28 19.89 8.20
CA LEU A 17 -5.22 18.59 8.85
C LEU A 17 -3.76 18.16 9.07
N THR A 18 -2.92 18.29 8.06
CA THR A 18 -1.57 17.71 8.03
C THR A 18 -0.63 18.44 9.00
N LEU A 19 -0.55 19.77 8.91
CA LEU A 19 0.44 20.53 9.68
C LEU A 19 0.28 20.38 11.20
N PRO A 20 -0.93 20.43 11.80
CA PRO A 20 -1.10 20.22 13.24
C PRO A 20 -0.83 18.76 13.68
N LEU A 21 -1.10 17.77 12.81
CA LEU A 21 -0.89 16.36 13.16
C LEU A 21 0.57 15.95 13.08
N MET A 22 1.42 16.66 12.33
CA MET A 22 2.87 16.34 12.27
C MET A 22 3.55 16.39 13.64
N PRO A 23 3.47 17.47 14.44
CA PRO A 23 4.07 17.51 15.77
C PRO A 23 3.43 16.52 16.74
N VAL A 24 2.11 16.27 16.62
CA VAL A 24 1.44 15.25 17.44
C VAL A 24 2.02 13.87 17.15
N GLN A 25 2.15 13.49 15.88
CA GLN A 25 2.74 12.20 15.49
C GLN A 25 4.21 12.10 15.93
N ALA A 26 4.98 13.19 15.80
CA ALA A 26 6.37 13.24 16.25
C ALA A 26 6.47 12.99 17.77
N LEU A 27 5.59 13.62 18.56
CA LEU A 27 5.54 13.41 20.01
C LEU A 27 5.14 11.98 20.35
N LEU A 28 4.12 11.41 19.68
CA LEU A 28 3.70 10.04 19.91
C LEU A 28 4.83 9.02 19.62
N LEU A 29 5.61 9.26 18.57
CA LEU A 29 6.79 8.46 18.25
C LEU A 29 7.89 8.60 19.31
N LEU A 30 8.13 9.83 19.80
CA LEU A 30 9.15 10.11 20.80
C LEU A 30 8.87 9.41 22.13
N VAL A 31 7.60 9.39 22.55
CA VAL A 31 7.19 8.74 23.81
C VAL A 31 6.88 7.24 23.65
N GLY A 32 7.07 6.66 22.46
CA GLY A 32 6.80 5.25 22.20
C GLY A 32 5.34 4.85 22.33
N SER A 33 4.41 5.78 22.10
CA SER A 33 2.97 5.53 22.26
C SER A 33 2.44 4.57 21.20
N PRO A 34 1.60 3.59 21.55
CA PRO A 34 0.94 2.70 20.58
C PRO A 34 0.02 3.47 19.61
N LEU A 35 -0.41 4.69 19.96
CA LEU A 35 -1.18 5.55 19.07
C LEU A 35 -0.36 6.00 17.85
N ALA A 36 0.98 6.05 17.95
CA ALA A 36 1.86 6.36 16.84
C ALA A 36 1.71 5.42 15.64
N GLU A 37 1.23 4.19 15.85
CA GLU A 37 0.94 3.23 14.78
C GLU A 37 -0.45 3.45 14.17
N ARG A 38 -1.42 3.89 14.97
CA ARG A 38 -2.82 4.03 14.55
C ARG A 38 -3.15 5.38 13.91
N LEU A 39 -2.49 6.46 14.37
CA LEU A 39 -2.75 7.82 13.89
C LEU A 39 -2.53 7.97 12.38
N PRO A 40 -1.46 7.42 11.76
CA PRO A 40 -1.26 7.51 10.32
C PRO A 40 -2.44 6.95 9.51
N ARG A 41 -3.00 5.80 9.91
CA ARG A 41 -4.16 5.22 9.22
C ARG A 41 -5.38 6.13 9.28
N ALA A 42 -5.67 6.71 10.44
CA ALA A 42 -6.79 7.65 10.60
C ALA A 42 -6.57 8.92 9.77
N TYR A 43 -5.33 9.45 9.78
CA TYR A 43 -4.92 10.59 8.97
C TYR A 43 -5.12 10.32 7.48
N HIS A 44 -4.54 9.25 6.92
CA HIS A 44 -4.63 8.93 5.51
C HIS A 44 -6.08 8.72 5.05
N ARG A 45 -6.91 8.06 5.87
CA ARG A 45 -8.33 7.89 5.57
C ARG A 45 -9.06 9.23 5.46
N LEU A 46 -8.79 10.16 6.36
CA LEU A 46 -9.41 11.49 6.33
C LEU A 46 -8.84 12.33 5.19
N ALA A 47 -7.51 12.34 5.02
CA ALA A 47 -6.81 13.05 3.95
C ALA A 47 -7.31 12.61 2.56
N GLY A 48 -7.42 11.30 2.32
CA GLY A 48 -7.96 10.78 1.06
C GLY A 48 -9.38 11.28 0.77
N ARG A 49 -10.25 11.28 1.78
CA ARG A 49 -11.62 11.82 1.64
C ARG A 49 -11.64 13.33 1.37
N LEU A 50 -10.80 14.10 2.05
CA LEU A 50 -10.66 15.53 1.83
C LEU A 50 -10.17 15.86 0.42
N LEU A 51 -9.28 15.05 -0.11
CA LEU A 51 -8.79 15.15 -1.49
C LEU A 51 -9.81 14.68 -2.54
N GLY A 52 -10.89 14.03 -2.13
CA GLY A 52 -12.00 13.62 -2.99
C GLY A 52 -11.97 12.18 -3.42
N PHE A 53 -11.17 11.33 -2.75
CA PHE A 53 -11.13 9.89 -3.02
C PHE A 53 -12.20 9.15 -2.22
N ASP A 54 -12.92 8.29 -2.91
CA ASP A 54 -13.90 7.37 -2.34
C ASP A 54 -13.39 5.93 -2.55
N THR A 55 -13.02 5.27 -1.46
CA THR A 55 -12.32 3.98 -1.51
C THR A 55 -13.27 2.83 -1.20
N THR A 56 -13.47 1.97 -2.19
CA THR A 56 -14.15 0.68 -2.03
C THR A 56 -13.11 -0.40 -1.72
N VAL A 57 -13.33 -1.13 -0.64
CA VAL A 57 -12.44 -2.20 -0.20
C VAL A 57 -13.09 -3.55 -0.45
N ILE A 58 -12.40 -4.45 -1.15
CA ILE A 58 -12.79 -5.84 -1.42
C ILE A 58 -11.82 -6.75 -0.67
N GLY A 59 -12.32 -7.75 0.04
CA GLY A 59 -11.50 -8.58 0.91
C GLY A 59 -11.07 -7.89 2.20
N THR A 60 -10.10 -8.47 2.89
CA THR A 60 -9.60 -7.96 4.18
C THR A 60 -8.08 -7.98 4.24
N PRO A 61 -7.44 -6.96 4.83
CA PRO A 61 -6.01 -6.99 5.07
C PRO A 61 -5.67 -8.10 6.07
N SER A 62 -4.62 -8.86 5.80
CA SER A 62 -4.12 -9.90 6.70
C SER A 62 -3.87 -9.35 8.09
N ALA A 63 -4.34 -10.07 9.10
CA ALA A 63 -4.05 -9.78 10.51
C ALA A 63 -2.71 -10.40 10.97
N LEU A 64 -2.14 -11.29 10.17
CA LEU A 64 -0.89 -11.99 10.49
C LEU A 64 0.30 -11.01 10.58
N ARG A 65 1.28 -11.40 11.36
CA ARG A 65 2.54 -10.66 11.55
C ARG A 65 3.73 -11.63 11.56
N PRO A 66 4.79 -11.33 10.84
CA PRO A 66 4.99 -10.19 9.94
C PRO A 66 4.22 -10.33 8.63
N THR A 67 3.79 -9.20 8.03
CA THR A 67 3.12 -9.21 6.73
C THR A 67 3.76 -8.20 5.77
N LEU A 68 4.03 -8.65 4.54
CA LEU A 68 4.38 -7.82 3.40
C LEU A 68 3.19 -7.70 2.45
N PHE A 69 2.58 -6.53 2.38
CA PHE A 69 1.58 -6.19 1.36
C PHE A 69 2.30 -5.80 0.08
N VAL A 70 1.91 -6.41 -1.03
CA VAL A 70 2.54 -6.22 -2.34
C VAL A 70 1.51 -5.62 -3.29
N ALA A 71 1.68 -4.34 -3.65
CA ALA A 71 0.70 -3.60 -4.45
C ALA A 71 1.27 -3.09 -5.77
N ASN A 72 0.40 -2.88 -6.77
CA ASN A 72 0.75 -2.06 -7.92
C ASN A 72 0.85 -0.58 -7.55
N HIS A 73 1.51 0.22 -8.41
CA HIS A 73 1.78 1.63 -8.15
C HIS A 73 1.41 2.50 -9.36
N THR A 74 0.45 3.39 -9.15
CA THR A 74 -0.05 4.28 -10.18
C THR A 74 0.33 5.74 -9.89
N SER A 75 0.29 6.15 -8.62
CA SER A 75 0.49 7.53 -8.22
C SER A 75 0.99 7.65 -6.79
N TYR A 76 1.60 8.80 -6.43
CA TYR A 76 1.90 9.12 -5.01
C TYR A 76 0.63 9.10 -4.13
N VAL A 77 -0.55 9.25 -4.72
CA VAL A 77 -1.84 9.19 -4.00
C VAL A 77 -2.15 7.79 -3.50
N ASP A 78 -1.55 6.74 -4.07
CA ASP A 78 -1.71 5.37 -3.58
C ASP A 78 -1.30 5.26 -2.10
N ILE A 79 -0.39 6.12 -1.64
CA ILE A 79 0.04 6.20 -0.24
C ILE A 79 -1.13 6.63 0.66
N GLU A 80 -1.89 7.65 0.25
CA GLU A 80 -3.06 8.13 1.02
C GLU A 80 -4.17 7.05 1.05
N ILE A 81 -4.38 6.36 -0.06
CA ILE A 81 -5.43 5.34 -0.18
C ILE A 81 -5.05 4.09 0.60
N LEU A 82 -3.89 3.49 0.34
CA LEU A 82 -3.45 2.28 1.02
C LEU A 82 -3.15 2.52 2.49
N GLY A 83 -2.55 3.67 2.85
CA GLY A 83 -2.33 4.07 4.24
C GLY A 83 -3.63 4.24 5.03
N GLY A 84 -4.73 4.61 4.35
CA GLY A 84 -6.06 4.72 4.96
C GLY A 84 -6.75 3.37 5.24
N VAL A 85 -6.38 2.31 4.52
CA VAL A 85 -7.01 0.99 4.63
C VAL A 85 -6.12 -0.05 5.30
N ILE A 86 -4.79 0.10 5.20
CA ILE A 86 -3.80 -0.81 5.78
C ILE A 86 -3.07 -0.11 6.94
N ASP A 87 -2.97 -0.80 8.06
CA ASP A 87 -2.12 -0.38 9.17
C ASP A 87 -0.71 -0.96 8.95
N ALA A 88 0.10 -0.25 8.17
CA ALA A 88 1.45 -0.66 7.78
C ALA A 88 2.32 0.55 7.42
N SER A 89 3.64 0.37 7.44
CA SER A 89 4.60 1.34 6.92
C SER A 89 4.91 1.08 5.46
N PHE A 90 5.37 2.10 4.73
CA PHE A 90 5.75 1.95 3.32
C PHE A 90 7.24 1.64 3.17
N VAL A 91 7.57 1.01 2.04
CA VAL A 91 8.95 0.92 1.53
C VAL A 91 9.09 1.93 0.39
N ALA A 92 9.97 2.89 0.54
CA ALA A 92 10.18 3.96 -0.45
C ALA A 92 11.66 4.12 -0.83
N LYS A 93 11.91 4.78 -1.97
CA LYS A 93 13.25 5.15 -2.40
C LYS A 93 13.88 6.16 -1.44
N SER A 94 15.20 6.08 -1.23
CA SER A 94 15.93 6.99 -0.34
C SER A 94 15.85 8.47 -0.76
N GLU A 95 15.67 8.76 -2.06
CA GLU A 95 15.51 10.11 -2.58
C GLU A 95 14.28 10.82 -2.00
N VAL A 96 13.19 10.08 -1.72
CA VAL A 96 11.96 10.63 -1.12
C VAL A 96 12.24 11.29 0.24
N LYS A 97 13.25 10.78 0.96
CA LYS A 97 13.68 11.33 2.25
C LYS A 97 14.08 12.81 2.18
N ARG A 98 14.50 13.28 0.99
CA ARG A 98 14.96 14.65 0.75
C ARG A 98 13.87 15.57 0.18
N TRP A 99 12.70 15.04 -0.15
CA TRP A 99 11.61 15.84 -0.71
C TRP A 99 11.05 16.78 0.37
N PRO A 100 10.87 18.08 0.04
CA PRO A 100 10.25 19.04 0.95
C PRO A 100 8.89 18.52 1.43
N LEU A 101 8.57 18.67 2.70
CA LEU A 101 7.37 18.20 3.38
C LEU A 101 7.19 16.67 3.31
N PHE A 102 7.19 16.05 2.12
CA PHE A 102 6.96 14.61 1.93
C PHE A 102 8.01 13.72 2.61
N GLY A 103 9.26 14.16 2.66
CA GLY A 103 10.30 13.45 3.40
C GLY A 103 10.06 13.42 4.90
N TRP A 104 9.47 14.47 5.46
CA TRP A 104 9.05 14.50 6.87
C TRP A 104 7.83 13.60 7.11
N LEU A 105 6.82 13.70 6.26
CA LEU A 105 5.64 12.83 6.34
C LEU A 105 6.00 11.35 6.25
N ALA A 106 6.90 10.99 5.32
CA ALA A 106 7.38 9.62 5.20
C ALA A 106 8.13 9.13 6.45
N ARG A 107 8.92 9.98 7.10
CA ARG A 107 9.57 9.63 8.40
C ARG A 107 8.55 9.43 9.51
N LEU A 108 7.55 10.31 9.60
CA LEU A 108 6.48 10.21 10.59
C LEU A 108 5.61 8.97 10.37
N GLN A 109 5.49 8.50 9.13
CA GLN A 109 4.86 7.24 8.74
C GLN A 109 5.74 6.01 9.04
N ARG A 110 6.98 6.20 9.56
CA ARG A 110 7.96 5.14 9.81
C ARG A 110 8.35 4.39 8.52
N THR A 111 8.35 5.08 7.38
CA THR A 111 8.73 4.53 6.07
C THR A 111 10.13 3.95 6.10
N VAL A 112 10.30 2.76 5.54
CA VAL A 112 11.61 2.13 5.33
C VAL A 112 12.17 2.64 4.02
N PHE A 113 13.30 3.37 4.10
CA PHE A 113 13.94 3.93 2.92
C PHE A 113 14.99 2.99 2.36
N VAL A 114 14.87 2.68 1.07
CA VAL A 114 15.81 1.80 0.35
C VAL A 114 16.55 2.57 -0.76
N ASP A 115 17.85 2.36 -0.86
CA ASP A 115 18.69 2.95 -1.92
C ASP A 115 18.92 1.90 -3.03
N ARG A 116 18.94 2.27 -4.27
CA ARG A 116 19.15 1.35 -5.40
C ARG A 116 20.62 1.10 -5.73
N ARG A 117 21.54 1.75 -5.03
CA ARG A 117 22.97 1.62 -5.27
C ARG A 117 23.45 0.25 -4.74
N ALA A 118 24.20 -0.48 -5.58
CA ALA A 118 24.67 -1.81 -5.26
C ALA A 118 25.47 -1.89 -3.94
N ASN A 119 26.21 -0.84 -3.59
CA ASN A 119 27.06 -0.80 -2.40
C ASN A 119 26.30 -0.73 -1.07
N THR A 120 25.00 -0.42 -1.10
CA THR A 120 24.15 -0.30 0.09
C THR A 120 23.05 -1.38 0.15
N ALA A 121 23.05 -2.30 -0.81
CA ALA A 121 22.00 -3.33 -0.95
C ALA A 121 21.87 -4.22 0.31
N HIS A 122 22.96 -4.52 1.01
CA HIS A 122 22.93 -5.29 2.27
C HIS A 122 22.24 -4.50 3.39
N GLN A 123 22.65 -3.26 3.64
CA GLN A 123 22.07 -2.43 4.72
C GLN A 123 20.58 -2.19 4.57
N GLN A 124 20.09 -2.12 3.34
CA GLN A 124 18.67 -1.90 3.02
C GLN A 124 17.83 -3.15 3.19
N ARG A 125 18.40 -4.28 2.77
CA ARG A 125 17.86 -5.59 3.05
C ARG A 125 17.66 -5.75 4.55
N ASP A 126 18.66 -5.37 5.34
CA ASP A 126 18.64 -5.47 6.80
C ASP A 126 17.54 -4.61 7.42
N ALA A 127 17.27 -3.40 6.91
CA ALA A 127 16.22 -2.53 7.42
C ALA A 127 14.79 -3.07 7.18
N ILE A 128 14.54 -3.68 6.02
CA ILE A 128 13.25 -4.34 5.73
C ILE A 128 13.10 -5.58 6.62
N VAL A 129 14.15 -6.41 6.67
CA VAL A 129 14.17 -7.65 7.46
C VAL A 129 13.97 -7.34 8.94
N GLU A 130 14.67 -6.32 9.46
CA GLU A 130 14.55 -5.93 10.86
C GLU A 130 13.13 -5.49 11.21
N ARG A 131 12.52 -4.65 10.36
CA ARG A 131 11.13 -4.25 10.56
C ARG A 131 10.16 -5.44 10.55
N LEU A 132 10.39 -6.44 9.67
CA LEU A 132 9.56 -7.64 9.63
C LEU A 132 9.85 -8.56 10.83
N ARG A 133 11.12 -8.64 11.29
CA ARG A 133 11.51 -9.40 12.50
C ARG A 133 10.81 -8.87 13.76
N GLU A 134 10.62 -7.56 13.86
CA GLU A 134 9.83 -6.90 14.91
C GLU A 134 8.31 -7.17 14.80
N GLY A 135 7.88 -8.05 13.90
CA GLY A 135 6.46 -8.29 13.62
C GLY A 135 5.80 -7.16 12.85
N GLY A 136 6.59 -6.33 12.15
CA GLY A 136 6.10 -5.19 11.38
C GLY A 136 5.28 -5.60 10.17
N ARG A 137 4.51 -4.63 9.67
CA ARG A 137 3.71 -4.73 8.44
C ARG A 137 4.20 -3.69 7.46
N LEU A 138 4.51 -4.10 6.24
CA LEU A 138 5.08 -3.23 5.21
C LEU A 138 4.27 -3.27 3.92
N ILE A 139 4.18 -2.15 3.22
CA ILE A 139 3.63 -2.03 1.87
C ILE A 139 4.79 -1.81 0.90
N LEU A 140 4.88 -2.68 -0.10
CA LEU A 140 5.90 -2.65 -1.14
C LEU A 140 5.26 -2.48 -2.51
N PHE A 141 5.82 -1.58 -3.34
CA PHE A 141 5.49 -1.39 -4.74
C PHE A 141 6.59 -2.00 -5.63
N PRO A 142 6.49 -3.28 -6.02
CA PRO A 142 7.60 -3.95 -6.70
C PRO A 142 7.78 -3.57 -8.16
N GLU A 143 6.90 -2.78 -8.74
CA GLU A 143 7.10 -2.15 -10.07
C GLU A 143 8.33 -1.22 -10.05
N ALA A 144 8.67 -0.69 -8.86
CA ALA A 144 9.77 0.24 -8.64
C ALA A 144 9.63 1.59 -9.37
N THR A 145 8.54 1.82 -10.04
CA THR A 145 8.09 3.07 -10.67
C THR A 145 6.57 3.03 -10.75
N SER A 146 5.93 4.17 -10.95
CA SER A 146 4.52 4.26 -11.32
C SER A 146 4.37 4.22 -12.85
N ASP A 147 3.20 3.81 -13.34
CA ASP A 147 2.81 3.78 -14.76
C ASP A 147 1.47 4.48 -14.97
N ASP A 148 0.97 4.52 -16.18
CA ASP A 148 -0.23 5.25 -16.62
C ASP A 148 -1.57 4.75 -16.02
N GLY A 149 -1.53 3.74 -15.16
CA GLY A 149 -2.68 3.16 -14.49
C GLY A 149 -3.57 2.29 -15.38
N THR A 150 -3.16 2.01 -16.62
CA THR A 150 -3.91 1.13 -17.53
C THR A 150 -3.54 -0.34 -17.39
N ARG A 151 -2.39 -0.62 -16.82
CA ARG A 151 -1.83 -1.96 -16.60
C ARG A 151 -0.92 -1.98 -15.38
N VAL A 152 -0.54 -3.16 -14.95
CA VAL A 152 0.47 -3.37 -13.90
C VAL A 152 1.79 -3.77 -14.57
N LEU A 153 2.87 -3.04 -14.27
CA LEU A 153 4.20 -3.37 -14.76
C LEU A 153 4.73 -4.65 -14.09
N PRO A 154 5.60 -5.41 -14.76
CA PRO A 154 6.19 -6.61 -14.16
C PRO A 154 6.90 -6.32 -12.85
N PHE A 155 6.64 -7.15 -11.83
CA PHE A 155 7.25 -7.00 -10.51
C PHE A 155 8.72 -7.39 -10.52
N LYS A 156 9.56 -6.52 -9.98
CA LYS A 156 11.01 -6.74 -9.91
C LYS A 156 11.35 -7.70 -8.78
N SER A 157 11.70 -8.94 -9.12
CA SER A 157 12.01 -9.99 -8.16
C SER A 157 13.17 -9.63 -7.21
N ALA A 158 14.04 -8.70 -7.60
CA ALA A 158 15.11 -8.18 -6.74
C ALA A 158 14.59 -7.54 -5.45
N LEU A 159 13.39 -6.94 -5.48
CA LEU A 159 12.77 -6.31 -4.30
C LEU A 159 12.23 -7.33 -3.29
N PHE A 160 12.05 -8.58 -3.72
CA PHE A 160 11.69 -9.70 -2.84
C PHE A 160 12.92 -10.38 -2.22
N ALA A 161 14.14 -10.01 -2.63
CA ALA A 161 15.36 -10.64 -2.13
C ALA A 161 15.56 -10.45 -0.62
N ALA A 162 15.11 -9.32 -0.09
CA ALA A 162 15.20 -9.03 1.34
C ALA A 162 14.38 -10.03 2.17
N VAL A 163 13.19 -10.36 1.69
CA VAL A 163 12.24 -11.20 2.42
C VAL A 163 12.42 -12.68 2.14
N HIS A 164 12.82 -13.08 0.92
CA HIS A 164 13.01 -14.48 0.55
C HIS A 164 14.22 -15.16 1.22
N GLY A 165 15.21 -14.40 1.66
CA GLY A 165 16.38 -14.92 2.37
C GLY A 165 16.39 -14.61 3.86
N ALA A 166 15.30 -14.09 4.42
CA ALA A 166 15.20 -13.79 5.83
C ALA A 166 14.86 -15.05 6.61
N HIS A 167 15.79 -15.47 7.48
CA HIS A 167 15.52 -16.52 8.48
C HIS A 167 14.85 -15.83 9.68
N LEU A 168 13.52 -15.87 9.72
CA LEU A 168 12.72 -15.38 10.83
C LEU A 168 12.11 -16.57 11.58
N GLU A 169 11.81 -16.38 12.85
CA GLU A 169 11.14 -17.41 13.69
C GLU A 169 9.76 -17.78 13.10
N HIS A 170 9.09 -16.80 12.50
CA HIS A 170 7.82 -17.02 11.81
C HIS A 170 7.94 -16.70 10.32
N PRO A 171 7.30 -17.51 9.44
CA PRO A 171 7.32 -17.26 8.01
C PRO A 171 6.63 -15.94 7.69
N ILE A 172 7.21 -15.17 6.77
CA ILE A 172 6.62 -13.92 6.32
C ILE A 172 5.38 -14.21 5.50
N THR A 173 4.25 -13.59 5.90
CA THR A 173 3.04 -13.58 5.09
C THR A 173 3.17 -12.53 4.00
N VAL A 174 2.86 -12.89 2.76
CA VAL A 174 2.80 -11.98 1.61
C VAL A 174 1.35 -11.87 1.17
N GLN A 175 0.80 -10.66 1.15
CA GLN A 175 -0.56 -10.44 0.66
C GLN A 175 -0.53 -9.52 -0.56
N PRO A 176 -0.90 -10.03 -1.77
CA PRO A 176 -1.08 -9.19 -2.94
C PRO A 176 -2.28 -8.26 -2.77
N VAL A 177 -2.13 -7.02 -3.25
CA VAL A 177 -3.16 -5.96 -3.15
C VAL A 177 -3.26 -5.25 -4.49
N SER A 178 -4.46 -5.15 -5.03
CA SER A 178 -4.72 -4.37 -6.25
C SER A 178 -5.30 -3.02 -5.88
N ILE A 179 -4.78 -1.94 -6.51
CA ILE A 179 -5.35 -0.61 -6.44
C ILE A 179 -5.70 -0.12 -7.84
N ALA A 180 -6.93 0.34 -8.04
CA ALA A 180 -7.40 0.81 -9.33
C ALA A 180 -8.31 2.04 -9.20
N TYR A 181 -8.04 3.08 -10.00
CA TYR A 181 -8.89 4.26 -10.13
C TYR A 181 -9.99 3.95 -11.15
N VAL A 182 -11.24 3.85 -10.71
CA VAL A 182 -12.32 3.24 -11.50
C VAL A 182 -13.40 4.22 -11.94
N THR A 183 -13.74 5.21 -11.13
CA THR A 183 -14.80 6.17 -11.46
C THR A 183 -14.41 7.62 -11.18
N LEU A 184 -14.96 8.54 -11.95
CA LEU A 184 -14.97 9.98 -11.68
C LEU A 184 -16.42 10.45 -11.62
N ASP A 185 -16.84 11.02 -10.50
CA ASP A 185 -18.23 11.45 -10.23
C ASP A 185 -19.26 10.33 -10.50
N GLY A 186 -18.89 9.08 -10.18
CA GLY A 186 -19.72 7.89 -10.38
C GLY A 186 -19.69 7.32 -11.81
N MET A 187 -19.07 8.00 -12.76
CA MET A 187 -18.92 7.51 -14.14
C MET A 187 -17.63 6.72 -14.30
N PRO A 188 -17.62 5.57 -15.00
CA PRO A 188 -16.41 4.82 -15.25
C PRO A 188 -15.32 5.64 -15.96
N ILE A 189 -14.09 5.56 -15.45
CA ILE A 189 -12.95 6.22 -16.08
C ILE A 189 -12.51 5.39 -17.27
N GLY A 190 -12.72 5.95 -18.48
CA GLY A 190 -12.23 5.35 -19.72
C GLY A 190 -10.70 5.34 -19.79
N ARG A 191 -10.15 4.49 -20.66
CA ARG A 191 -8.71 4.33 -20.86
C ARG A 191 -7.99 5.67 -21.12
N PHE A 192 -8.62 6.58 -21.85
CA PHE A 192 -8.06 7.88 -22.21
C PHE A 192 -7.86 8.81 -20.99
N TYR A 193 -8.76 8.76 -19.98
CA TYR A 193 -8.70 9.64 -18.82
C TYR A 193 -7.94 9.04 -17.62
N ARG A 194 -7.60 7.75 -17.65
CA ARG A 194 -6.91 7.09 -16.55
C ARG A 194 -5.54 7.67 -16.24
N PRO A 195 -4.72 8.07 -17.22
CA PRO A 195 -3.44 8.73 -16.96
C PRO A 195 -3.52 10.05 -16.17
N PHE A 196 -4.69 10.70 -16.10
CA PHE A 196 -4.87 11.90 -15.28
C PHE A 196 -4.76 11.64 -13.76
N PHE A 197 -4.93 10.41 -13.33
CA PHE A 197 -4.81 10.01 -11.92
C PHE A 197 -3.43 9.41 -11.64
N ALA A 198 -2.71 9.06 -12.66
CA ALA A 198 -1.37 8.49 -12.60
C ALA A 198 -0.31 9.60 -12.55
N TRP A 199 0.75 9.35 -11.79
CA TRP A 199 1.92 10.21 -11.78
C TRP A 199 3.14 9.39 -12.16
N TYR A 200 3.68 9.59 -13.34
CA TYR A 200 4.75 8.78 -13.92
C TYR A 200 5.66 9.60 -14.86
N GLY A 201 6.81 9.03 -15.20
CA GLY A 201 7.78 9.70 -16.05
C GLY A 201 8.33 10.99 -15.41
N ASP A 202 8.42 12.06 -16.20
CA ASP A 202 8.97 13.36 -15.79
C ASP A 202 7.85 14.37 -15.41
N MET A 203 6.68 13.88 -15.01
CA MET A 203 5.56 14.76 -14.63
C MET A 203 5.92 15.57 -13.39
N ASP A 204 5.70 16.91 -13.46
CA ASP A 204 5.82 17.76 -12.28
C ASP A 204 4.71 17.45 -11.28
N MET A 205 5.11 17.15 -10.04
CA MET A 205 4.18 16.73 -9.01
C MET A 205 3.23 17.86 -8.57
N ALA A 206 3.71 19.12 -8.52
CA ALA A 206 2.88 20.23 -8.05
C ALA A 206 1.76 20.56 -9.04
N SER A 207 2.07 20.63 -10.32
CA SER A 207 1.08 20.85 -11.39
C SER A 207 0.09 19.68 -11.50
N HIS A 208 0.56 18.44 -11.39
CA HIS A 208 -0.28 17.25 -11.36
C HIS A 208 -1.24 17.28 -10.16
N LEU A 209 -0.74 17.52 -8.94
CA LEU A 209 -1.56 17.64 -7.74
C LEU A 209 -2.62 18.74 -7.89
N TRP A 210 -2.21 19.92 -8.38
CA TRP A 210 -3.14 21.03 -8.63
C TRP A 210 -4.24 20.66 -9.60
N ALA A 211 -3.93 19.94 -10.68
CA ALA A 211 -4.94 19.46 -11.64
C ALA A 211 -5.87 18.45 -10.99
N MET A 212 -5.32 17.46 -10.32
CA MET A 212 -6.04 16.33 -9.74
C MET A 212 -6.99 16.74 -8.61
N VAL A 213 -6.58 17.63 -7.69
CA VAL A 213 -7.47 18.10 -6.60
C VAL A 213 -8.61 18.98 -7.08
N GLY A 214 -8.60 19.39 -8.35
CA GLY A 214 -9.71 20.11 -8.99
C GLY A 214 -10.76 19.19 -9.63
N LEU A 215 -10.49 17.90 -9.71
CA LEU A 215 -11.43 16.91 -10.24
C LEU A 215 -12.57 16.64 -9.23
N GLY A 216 -13.62 15.94 -9.69
CA GLY A 216 -14.75 15.57 -8.84
C GLY A 216 -14.41 14.51 -7.77
N ARG A 217 -15.34 13.59 -7.54
CA ARG A 217 -15.13 12.41 -6.69
C ARG A 217 -14.50 11.30 -7.48
N VAL A 218 -13.38 10.77 -6.99
CA VAL A 218 -12.64 9.68 -7.63
C VAL A 218 -12.89 8.39 -6.88
N GLY A 219 -13.58 7.44 -7.50
CA GLY A 219 -13.78 6.11 -6.96
C GLY A 219 -12.54 5.26 -7.19
N VAL A 220 -12.03 4.67 -6.10
CA VAL A 220 -10.86 3.79 -6.11
C VAL A 220 -11.23 2.45 -5.51
N THR A 221 -10.88 1.36 -6.19
CA THR A 221 -11.04 0.00 -5.66
C THR A 221 -9.71 -0.48 -5.13
N VAL A 222 -9.71 -0.95 -3.89
CA VAL A 222 -8.59 -1.67 -3.26
C VAL A 222 -9.05 -3.09 -2.98
N GLU A 223 -8.40 -4.08 -3.59
CA GLU A 223 -8.73 -5.49 -3.41
C GLU A 223 -7.58 -6.22 -2.73
N PHE A 224 -7.89 -6.85 -1.58
CA PHE A 224 -6.99 -7.73 -0.85
C PHE A 224 -7.18 -9.16 -1.32
N HIS A 225 -6.16 -9.70 -1.96
CA HIS A 225 -6.16 -11.09 -2.41
C HIS A 225 -5.76 -12.04 -1.29
N ALA A 226 -5.91 -13.35 -1.51
CA ALA A 226 -5.52 -14.36 -0.54
C ALA A 226 -4.05 -14.20 -0.13
N PRO A 227 -3.74 -14.16 1.17
CA PRO A 227 -2.38 -14.15 1.65
C PRO A 227 -1.72 -15.51 1.39
N VAL A 228 -0.40 -15.48 1.15
CA VAL A 228 0.43 -16.67 0.94
C VAL A 228 1.67 -16.62 1.82
N SER A 229 2.24 -17.78 2.14
CA SER A 229 3.53 -17.83 2.83
C SER A 229 4.68 -17.71 1.84
N ILE A 230 5.70 -16.96 2.20
CA ILE A 230 6.93 -16.91 1.39
C ILE A 230 7.59 -18.29 1.25
N ALA A 231 7.42 -19.15 2.24
CA ALA A 231 7.97 -20.51 2.25
C ALA A 231 7.34 -21.42 1.19
N GLU A 232 6.17 -21.08 0.67
CA GLU A 232 5.49 -21.85 -0.38
C GLU A 232 6.12 -21.66 -1.77
N PHE A 233 7.05 -20.71 -1.91
CA PHE A 233 7.67 -20.40 -3.18
C PHE A 233 9.15 -20.80 -3.22
N PRO A 234 9.57 -21.60 -4.21
CA PRO A 234 10.95 -22.08 -4.30
C PRO A 234 11.95 -20.97 -4.60
N THR A 235 11.50 -19.88 -5.19
CA THR A 235 12.35 -18.73 -5.55
C THR A 235 11.61 -17.40 -5.42
N ARG A 236 12.37 -16.33 -5.18
CA ARG A 236 11.83 -14.95 -5.23
C ARG A 236 11.23 -14.58 -6.58
N LYS A 237 11.67 -15.24 -7.67
CA LYS A 237 11.09 -15.01 -9.01
C LYS A 237 9.68 -15.58 -9.09
N ALA A 238 9.47 -16.79 -8.58
CA ALA A 238 8.16 -17.44 -8.54
C ALA A 238 7.17 -16.63 -7.70
N LEU A 239 7.58 -16.13 -6.54
CA LEU A 239 6.75 -15.26 -5.68
C LEU A 239 6.41 -13.94 -6.38
N ALA A 240 7.39 -13.28 -7.00
CA ALA A 240 7.17 -12.01 -7.72
C ALA A 240 6.20 -12.18 -8.89
N GLU A 241 6.34 -13.26 -9.66
CA GLU A 241 5.47 -13.62 -10.78
C GLU A 241 4.04 -13.92 -10.31
N TYR A 242 3.90 -14.67 -9.22
CA TYR A 242 2.60 -14.94 -8.59
C TYR A 242 1.90 -13.64 -8.19
N CYS A 243 2.57 -12.80 -7.40
CA CYS A 243 2.02 -11.53 -6.95
C CYS A 243 1.63 -10.62 -8.13
N TRP A 244 2.49 -10.54 -9.14
CA TRP A 244 2.21 -9.75 -10.33
C TRP A 244 0.95 -10.21 -11.07
N ARG A 245 0.78 -11.51 -11.27
CA ARG A 245 -0.39 -12.07 -11.95
C ARG A 245 -1.68 -11.82 -11.19
N VAL A 246 -1.65 -12.06 -9.89
CA VAL A 246 -2.81 -11.84 -9.02
C VAL A 246 -3.21 -10.37 -9.02
N VAL A 247 -2.26 -9.47 -8.79
CA VAL A 247 -2.51 -8.02 -8.77
C VAL A 247 -2.97 -7.51 -10.14
N SER A 248 -2.34 -7.99 -11.23
CA SER A 248 -2.74 -7.61 -12.59
C SER A 248 -4.17 -8.03 -12.92
N ALA A 249 -4.57 -9.24 -12.51
CA ALA A 249 -5.93 -9.73 -12.69
C ALA A 249 -6.94 -8.89 -11.89
N GLY A 250 -6.63 -8.54 -10.64
CA GLY A 250 -7.46 -7.68 -9.80
C GLY A 250 -7.63 -6.27 -10.38
N VAL A 251 -6.54 -5.64 -10.82
CA VAL A 251 -6.60 -4.32 -11.50
C VAL A 251 -7.44 -4.41 -12.77
N ALA A 252 -7.22 -5.41 -13.61
CA ALA A 252 -7.98 -5.58 -14.86
C ALA A 252 -9.46 -5.86 -14.58
N SER A 253 -9.79 -6.62 -13.54
CA SER A 253 -11.16 -6.85 -13.07
C SER A 253 -11.82 -5.55 -12.63
N ALA A 254 -11.18 -4.79 -11.76
CA ALA A 254 -11.70 -3.51 -11.27
C ALA A 254 -11.95 -2.50 -12.40
N ILE A 255 -11.01 -2.42 -13.35
CA ILE A 255 -11.09 -1.50 -14.49
C ILE A 255 -12.19 -1.87 -15.47
N SER A 256 -12.36 -3.18 -15.75
CA SER A 256 -13.35 -3.68 -16.73
C SER A 256 -14.75 -3.87 -16.14
N GLY A 257 -14.87 -3.88 -14.82
CA GLY A 257 -16.10 -4.27 -14.11
C GLY A 257 -16.44 -5.76 -14.30
N ARG A 258 -15.49 -6.58 -14.76
CA ARG A 258 -15.67 -8.01 -15.02
C ARG A 258 -14.57 -8.81 -14.33
N PRO A 259 -14.90 -9.90 -13.62
CA PRO A 259 -13.90 -10.80 -13.07
C PRO A 259 -12.91 -11.27 -14.15
N GLN A 260 -11.63 -11.16 -13.87
CA GLN A 260 -10.58 -11.63 -14.77
C GLN A 260 -9.94 -12.89 -14.20
N PRO A 261 -9.79 -13.96 -14.99
CA PRO A 261 -9.13 -15.16 -14.52
C PRO A 261 -7.63 -14.87 -14.28
N ILE A 262 -7.11 -15.36 -13.16
CA ILE A 262 -5.66 -15.39 -12.92
C ILE A 262 -5.09 -16.37 -13.95
N LYS A 263 -4.31 -15.86 -14.92
CA LYS A 263 -3.70 -16.71 -15.95
C LYS A 263 -2.77 -17.73 -15.30
N ALA A 264 -3.18 -19.00 -15.36
CA ALA A 264 -2.33 -20.10 -14.91
C ALA A 264 -1.14 -20.24 -15.87
N THR A 265 0.06 -20.06 -15.36
CA THR A 265 1.28 -20.57 -15.97
C THR A 265 1.77 -21.65 -15.03
N GLY A 266 1.76 -22.90 -15.44
CA GLY A 266 2.38 -24.11 -14.87
C GLY A 266 2.82 -24.20 -13.39
N ALA A 267 2.78 -23.13 -12.63
CA ALA A 267 3.03 -23.14 -11.19
C ALA A 267 1.70 -23.40 -10.48
N VAL A 268 1.64 -24.44 -9.72
CA VAL A 268 0.55 -24.75 -8.79
C VAL A 268 0.38 -23.53 -7.89
N LEU A 269 -0.80 -22.91 -7.88
CA LEU A 269 -1.12 -21.86 -6.93
C LEU A 269 -1.13 -22.51 -5.54
N PRO A 270 -0.34 -22.01 -4.58
CA PRO A 270 -0.42 -22.51 -3.23
C PRO A 270 -1.83 -22.28 -2.66
N PRO A 271 -2.32 -23.16 -1.80
CA PRO A 271 -3.59 -22.95 -1.13
C PRO A 271 -3.55 -21.67 -0.30
N PRO A 272 -4.69 -20.95 -0.18
CA PRO A 272 -4.76 -19.77 0.66
C PRO A 272 -4.44 -20.13 2.12
N ILE A 273 -3.65 -19.30 2.80
CA ILE A 273 -3.46 -19.40 4.24
C ILE A 273 -4.80 -19.03 4.89
N LEU A 274 -5.50 -20.03 5.39
CA LEU A 274 -6.67 -19.78 6.24
C LEU A 274 -6.17 -19.33 7.62
N PRO A 275 -6.75 -18.29 8.23
CA PRO A 275 -6.42 -17.94 9.59
C PRO A 275 -6.73 -19.15 10.48
N GLU A 276 -5.79 -19.53 11.34
CA GLU A 276 -6.09 -20.51 12.38
C GLU A 276 -7.33 -20.05 13.17
N PRO A 277 -8.28 -20.97 13.45
CA PRO A 277 -9.42 -20.62 14.30
C PRO A 277 -8.86 -20.12 15.63
N ALA A 278 -9.35 -18.96 16.08
CA ALA A 278 -9.00 -18.43 17.38
C ALA A 278 -9.13 -19.55 18.44
N PRO A 279 -8.15 -19.72 19.34
CA PRO A 279 -8.24 -20.73 20.38
C PRO A 279 -9.57 -20.55 21.09
N ALA A 280 -10.37 -21.61 21.16
CA ALA A 280 -11.62 -21.63 21.87
C ALA A 280 -11.31 -21.18 23.31
N VAL A 281 -11.86 -20.04 23.71
CA VAL A 281 -11.83 -19.60 25.10
C VAL A 281 -12.56 -20.72 25.86
N ALA A 282 -11.78 -21.50 26.56
CA ALA A 282 -12.33 -22.50 27.45
C ALA A 282 -13.24 -21.76 28.44
N ALA A 283 -14.55 -21.93 28.28
CA ALA A 283 -15.52 -21.56 29.30
C ALA A 283 -15.26 -22.50 30.47
N GLU A 284 -14.41 -22.10 31.40
CA GLU A 284 -14.39 -22.69 32.72
C GLU A 284 -15.74 -22.39 33.36
N ALA A 285 -16.57 -23.43 33.31
CA ALA A 285 -17.81 -23.47 33.98
C ALA A 285 -17.57 -23.27 35.47
N ALA A 286 -18.20 -22.26 36.02
CA ALA A 286 -18.49 -22.18 37.42
C ALA A 286 -19.36 -23.41 37.82
N ALA A 287 -18.71 -24.44 38.32
CA ALA A 287 -19.32 -25.51 39.10
C ALA A 287 -18.53 -25.58 40.40
N GLY A 288 -19.10 -25.00 41.42
CA GLY A 288 -18.58 -25.02 42.78
C GLY A 288 -19.69 -24.64 43.69
N SER A 289 -20.37 -25.65 44.14
CA SER A 289 -21.23 -25.74 45.31
C SER A 289 -20.87 -24.81 46.47
#